data_29ae52d8c4ff281e0018d5eecc8c4cc4
#
_entry.id   29ae52d8c4ff281e0018d5eecc8c4cc4
#
_cell.length_a   1.000
_cell.length_b   1.000
_cell.length_c   1.000
_cell.angle_alpha   90.00
_cell.angle_beta   90.00
_cell.angle_gamma   90.00
#
_symmetry.space_group_name_H-M   'P 1'
#
loop_
_entity.id
_entity.type
_entity.pdbx_description
1 polymer ?
#
loop_
_entity_poly.entity_id
_entity_poly.type
_entity_poly.pdbx_seq_one_letter_code
_entity_poly.pdbx_strand_id
1 'polypeptide(L)'
;MTVTNAVETTMIWGTVSGASMVGMVISLLLSVVLPIFLGIFIYKKTKAWVPAFFIGCGIFVGFAMILEQICHAIVLTVTGSAIRDNIWLYAIYGGLAAALFEECGRWIAMTFCLKKHLTRENALMYGAGHGGIEAFLILGMSSMSNLLTAAMINGGLMEKTMTALEPAQQEVTYHQLSVLWTTPAYQFYLAPVERISAIALQIALSILVYSAVKTGRKLHLAAAFGLHFAVDFLTVICAAAIPTWALELGLLLAVSYTHLTLPTN
;
A
#
# COMPACT_ATOMS: atom_id res chain seq x y z
N MET A 1 -51.55 3.61 -16.73
CA MET A 1 -50.51 4.54 -17.03
C MET A 1 -49.98 5.09 -15.70
N THR A 2 -49.01 4.46 -15.12
CA THR A 2 -48.26 4.97 -13.94
C THR A 2 -47.00 5.64 -14.45
N VAL A 3 -47.04 6.99 -14.49
CA VAL A 3 -45.86 7.79 -14.75
C VAL A 3 -44.98 7.71 -13.50
N THR A 4 -44.01 6.85 -13.52
CA THR A 4 -42.89 6.90 -12.57
C THR A 4 -42.09 8.15 -12.88
N ASN A 5 -42.31 9.24 -12.12
CA ASN A 5 -41.42 10.36 -12.08
C ASN A 5 -40.06 9.85 -11.53
N ALA A 6 -39.16 9.48 -12.43
CA ALA A 6 -37.76 9.37 -12.08
C ALA A 6 -37.31 10.81 -11.70
N VAL A 7 -37.07 11.02 -10.42
CA VAL A 7 -36.35 12.21 -9.96
C VAL A 7 -34.96 12.09 -10.57
N GLU A 8 -34.72 12.84 -11.66
CA GLU A 8 -33.36 13.05 -12.16
C GLU A 8 -32.58 13.69 -11.02
N THR A 9 -31.82 12.92 -10.30
CA THR A 9 -30.88 13.42 -9.30
C THR A 9 -29.79 14.18 -10.08
N THR A 10 -29.91 15.48 -10.16
CA THR A 10 -28.94 16.32 -10.84
C THR A 10 -27.60 16.16 -10.12
N MET A 11 -26.64 15.49 -10.75
CA MET A 11 -25.29 15.31 -10.22
C MET A 11 -24.58 16.66 -10.22
N ILE A 12 -24.29 17.19 -9.04
CA ILE A 12 -23.57 18.47 -8.89
C ILE A 12 -22.07 18.18 -8.83
N TRP A 13 -21.38 18.43 -9.93
CA TRP A 13 -19.94 18.25 -10.00
C TRP A 13 -19.19 19.27 -9.15
N GLY A 14 -18.30 18.78 -8.30
CA GLY A 14 -17.37 19.62 -7.55
C GLY A 14 -16.11 19.94 -8.35
N THR A 15 -15.26 20.75 -7.76
CA THR A 15 -13.93 21.08 -8.28
C THR A 15 -12.88 20.55 -7.34
N VAL A 16 -11.93 19.77 -7.87
CA VAL A 16 -10.79 19.28 -7.09
C VAL A 16 -9.83 20.44 -6.84
N SER A 17 -9.57 20.72 -5.56
CA SER A 17 -8.77 21.89 -5.17
C SER A 17 -7.31 21.77 -5.67
N GLY A 18 -6.70 22.92 -6.00
CA GLY A 18 -5.28 22.96 -6.35
C GLY A 18 -4.40 22.39 -5.23
N ALA A 19 -4.76 22.60 -3.96
CA ALA A 19 -4.06 22.04 -2.81
C ALA A 19 -4.12 20.50 -2.80
N SER A 20 -5.29 19.90 -3.08
CA SER A 20 -5.42 18.43 -3.20
C SER A 20 -4.56 17.89 -4.33
N MET A 21 -4.57 18.56 -5.49
CA MET A 21 -3.73 18.14 -6.64
C MET A 21 -2.23 18.23 -6.33
N VAL A 22 -1.78 19.27 -5.61
CA VAL A 22 -0.39 19.38 -5.15
C VAL A 22 -0.04 18.22 -4.20
N GLY A 23 -0.92 17.85 -3.26
CA GLY A 23 -0.73 16.69 -2.40
C GLY A 23 -0.58 15.39 -3.19
N MET A 24 -1.39 15.18 -4.24
CA MET A 24 -1.26 14.03 -5.14
C MET A 24 0.06 14.03 -5.91
N VAL A 25 0.53 15.21 -6.38
CA VAL A 25 1.86 15.33 -7.02
C VAL A 25 2.98 14.94 -6.05
N ILE A 26 2.95 15.45 -4.82
CA ILE A 26 3.92 15.11 -3.78
C ILE A 26 3.91 13.58 -3.51
N SER A 27 2.73 12.97 -3.41
CA SER A 27 2.55 11.53 -3.22
C SER A 27 3.18 10.73 -4.36
N LEU A 28 2.91 11.12 -5.60
CA LEU A 28 3.49 10.49 -6.79
C LEU A 28 5.03 10.62 -6.80
N LEU A 29 5.54 11.81 -6.58
CA LEU A 29 6.99 12.05 -6.56
C LEU A 29 7.68 11.27 -5.45
N LEU A 30 7.12 11.27 -4.25
CA LEU A 30 7.70 10.58 -3.10
C LEU A 30 7.71 9.06 -3.31
N SER A 31 6.65 8.48 -3.87
CA SER A 31 6.56 7.04 -4.15
C SER A 31 7.62 6.55 -5.16
N VAL A 32 8.18 7.44 -5.98
CA VAL A 32 9.25 7.13 -6.94
C VAL A 32 10.62 7.52 -6.38
N VAL A 33 10.75 8.76 -5.88
CA VAL A 33 12.06 9.32 -5.52
C VAL A 33 12.62 8.70 -4.24
N LEU A 34 11.77 8.44 -3.24
CA LEU A 34 12.23 7.91 -1.96
C LEU A 34 12.86 6.51 -2.07
N PRO A 35 12.25 5.52 -2.75
CA PRO A 35 12.87 4.20 -2.91
C PRO A 35 14.19 4.24 -3.68
N ILE A 36 14.26 5.04 -4.73
CA ILE A 36 15.49 5.23 -5.52
C ILE A 36 16.59 5.85 -4.64
N PHE A 37 16.24 6.91 -3.89
CA PHE A 37 17.17 7.55 -2.96
C PHE A 37 17.66 6.56 -1.91
N LEU A 38 16.79 5.76 -1.29
CA LEU A 38 17.15 4.74 -0.32
C LEU A 38 18.07 3.68 -0.92
N GLY A 39 17.77 3.18 -2.11
CA GLY A 39 18.65 2.24 -2.82
C GLY A 39 20.04 2.79 -3.08
N ILE A 40 20.13 4.03 -3.56
CA ILE A 40 21.40 4.72 -3.79
C ILE A 40 22.15 4.97 -2.46
N PHE A 41 21.43 5.39 -1.41
CA PHE A 41 22.00 5.64 -0.09
C PHE A 41 22.59 4.36 0.52
N ILE A 42 21.83 3.26 0.50
CA ILE A 42 22.28 1.95 0.99
C ILE A 42 23.52 1.50 0.20
N TYR A 43 23.47 1.59 -1.13
CA TYR A 43 24.62 1.24 -1.98
C TYR A 43 25.88 2.05 -1.64
N LYS A 44 25.76 3.39 -1.52
CA LYS A 44 26.90 4.25 -1.21
C LYS A 44 27.51 3.94 0.16
N LYS A 45 26.68 3.64 1.15
CA LYS A 45 27.12 3.39 2.54
C LYS A 45 27.69 1.98 2.74
N THR A 46 27.10 0.98 2.11
CA THR A 46 27.34 -0.43 2.45
C THR A 46 27.94 -1.25 1.30
N LYS A 47 27.89 -0.72 0.07
CA LYS A 47 28.22 -1.44 -1.15
C LYS A 47 27.34 -2.69 -1.38
N ALA A 48 26.11 -2.66 -0.87
CA ALA A 48 25.13 -3.72 -1.06
C ALA A 48 24.96 -4.07 -2.53
N TRP A 49 24.66 -5.33 -2.79
CA TRP A 49 24.45 -5.85 -4.14
C TRP A 49 23.15 -5.29 -4.75
N VAL A 50 23.28 -4.43 -5.76
CA VAL A 50 22.16 -3.71 -6.37
C VAL A 50 21.02 -4.63 -6.86
N PRO A 51 21.27 -5.82 -7.45
CA PRO A 51 20.18 -6.71 -7.84
C PRO A 51 19.28 -7.15 -6.70
N ALA A 52 19.73 -7.08 -5.42
CA ALA A 52 18.84 -7.36 -4.28
C ALA A 52 17.63 -6.42 -4.23
N PHE A 53 17.78 -5.16 -4.64
CA PHE A 53 16.68 -4.20 -4.78
C PHE A 53 15.61 -4.72 -5.77
N PHE A 54 16.05 -5.12 -6.96
CA PHE A 54 15.14 -5.59 -8.00
C PHE A 54 14.52 -6.96 -7.68
N ILE A 55 15.23 -7.82 -6.94
CA ILE A 55 14.66 -9.05 -6.39
C ILE A 55 13.53 -8.71 -5.43
N GLY A 56 13.72 -7.71 -4.54
CA GLY A 56 12.65 -7.21 -3.66
C GLY A 56 11.42 -6.76 -4.45
N CYS A 57 11.62 -5.95 -5.49
CA CYS A 57 10.54 -5.51 -6.37
C CYS A 57 9.81 -6.70 -7.03
N GLY A 58 10.56 -7.65 -7.60
CA GLY A 58 9.98 -8.80 -8.32
C GLY A 58 9.22 -9.74 -7.40
N ILE A 59 9.69 -9.94 -6.17
CA ILE A 59 9.01 -10.77 -5.17
C ILE A 59 7.70 -10.13 -4.71
N PHE A 60 7.68 -8.83 -4.43
CA PHE A 60 6.42 -8.13 -4.12
C PHE A 60 5.40 -8.30 -5.25
N VAL A 61 5.80 -8.01 -6.49
CA VAL A 61 4.90 -8.15 -7.64
C VAL A 61 4.40 -9.60 -7.79
N GLY A 62 5.28 -10.59 -7.67
CA GLY A 62 4.90 -11.99 -7.82
C GLY A 62 3.99 -12.49 -6.70
N PHE A 63 4.30 -12.19 -5.45
CA PHE A 63 3.58 -12.73 -4.30
C PHE A 63 2.38 -11.89 -3.90
N ALA A 64 2.52 -10.56 -3.74
CA ALA A 64 1.44 -9.70 -3.30
C ALA A 64 0.52 -9.27 -4.46
N MET A 65 1.09 -8.88 -5.62
CA MET A 65 0.26 -8.37 -6.71
C MET A 65 -0.32 -9.46 -7.63
N ILE A 66 0.25 -10.66 -7.65
CA ILE A 66 -0.27 -11.75 -8.49
C ILE A 66 -0.87 -12.86 -7.64
N LEU A 67 -0.08 -13.55 -6.81
CA LEU A 67 -0.55 -14.73 -6.09
C LEU A 67 -1.59 -14.39 -5.02
N GLU A 68 -1.38 -13.34 -4.25
CA GLU A 68 -2.32 -12.87 -3.25
C GLU A 68 -3.63 -12.39 -3.90
N GLN A 69 -3.57 -11.66 -5.02
CA GLN A 69 -4.77 -11.20 -5.72
C GLN A 69 -5.59 -12.36 -6.30
N ILE A 70 -4.95 -13.44 -6.75
CA ILE A 70 -5.64 -14.68 -7.14
C ILE A 70 -6.34 -15.29 -5.93
N CYS A 71 -5.67 -15.35 -4.77
CA CYS A 71 -6.27 -15.82 -3.52
C CYS A 71 -7.47 -14.96 -3.13
N HIS A 72 -7.35 -13.63 -3.17
CA HIS A 72 -8.45 -12.70 -2.91
C HIS A 72 -9.63 -12.93 -3.85
N ALA A 73 -9.39 -13.09 -5.14
CA ALA A 73 -10.45 -13.36 -6.13
C ALA A 73 -11.24 -14.64 -5.78
N ILE A 74 -10.55 -15.71 -5.40
CA ILE A 74 -11.17 -16.98 -5.02
C ILE A 74 -11.95 -16.84 -3.71
N VAL A 75 -11.29 -16.37 -2.64
CA VAL A 75 -11.88 -16.31 -1.29
C VAL A 75 -13.08 -15.37 -1.26
N LEU A 76 -12.97 -14.16 -1.81
CA LEU A 76 -14.05 -13.19 -1.80
C LEU A 76 -15.22 -13.58 -2.71
N THR A 77 -14.98 -14.40 -3.75
CA THR A 77 -16.06 -14.98 -4.56
C THR A 77 -16.80 -16.05 -3.78
N VAL A 78 -16.10 -16.93 -3.07
CA VAL A 78 -16.71 -18.02 -2.29
C VAL A 78 -17.45 -17.50 -1.06
N THR A 79 -16.90 -16.49 -0.38
CA THR A 79 -17.48 -15.93 0.85
C THR A 79 -18.52 -14.84 0.60
N GLY A 80 -18.67 -14.37 -0.63
CA GLY A 80 -19.57 -13.28 -1.00
C GLY A 80 -19.26 -11.98 -0.24
N SER A 81 -20.26 -11.42 0.45
CA SER A 81 -20.12 -10.20 1.24
C SER A 81 -19.66 -10.46 2.68
N ALA A 82 -19.70 -11.70 3.18
CA ALA A 82 -19.50 -12.03 4.59
C ALA A 82 -18.21 -11.47 5.20
N ILE A 83 -17.09 -11.53 4.46
CA ILE A 83 -15.83 -10.93 4.91
C ILE A 83 -15.90 -9.40 4.81
N ARG A 84 -16.43 -8.86 3.73
CA ARG A 84 -16.44 -7.40 3.48
C ARG A 84 -17.38 -6.65 4.41
N ASP A 85 -18.50 -7.27 4.81
CA ASP A 85 -19.51 -6.64 5.67
C ASP A 85 -19.12 -6.66 7.17
N ASN A 86 -18.07 -7.40 7.54
CA ASN A 86 -17.59 -7.47 8.91
C ASN A 86 -16.14 -6.99 9.00
N ILE A 87 -15.93 -5.81 9.59
CA ILE A 87 -14.61 -5.17 9.69
C ILE A 87 -13.56 -6.05 10.37
N TRP A 88 -13.94 -6.83 11.37
CA TRP A 88 -13.02 -7.73 12.07
C TRP A 88 -12.57 -8.88 11.19
N LEU A 89 -13.53 -9.50 10.47
CA LEU A 89 -13.20 -10.56 9.51
C LEU A 89 -12.36 -10.01 8.36
N TYR A 90 -12.67 -8.79 7.88
CA TYR A 90 -11.91 -8.12 6.83
C TYR A 90 -10.47 -7.83 7.26
N ALA A 91 -10.29 -7.29 8.48
CA ALA A 91 -8.98 -6.99 9.04
C ALA A 91 -8.14 -8.26 9.29
N ILE A 92 -8.75 -9.31 9.87
CA ILE A 92 -8.08 -10.59 10.10
C ILE A 92 -7.68 -11.22 8.77
N TYR A 93 -8.60 -11.31 7.81
CA TYR A 93 -8.34 -11.94 6.52
C TYR A 93 -7.28 -11.18 5.73
N GLY A 94 -7.41 -9.85 5.61
CA GLY A 94 -6.47 -9.01 4.88
C GLY A 94 -5.06 -9.09 5.48
N GLY A 95 -4.93 -8.87 6.79
CA GLY A 95 -3.64 -8.95 7.47
C GLY A 95 -2.98 -10.34 7.41
N LEU A 96 -3.78 -11.44 7.51
CA LEU A 96 -3.25 -12.79 7.36
C LEU A 96 -2.78 -13.07 5.92
N ALA A 97 -3.54 -12.62 4.91
CA ALA A 97 -3.18 -12.81 3.51
C ALA A 97 -1.88 -12.05 3.19
N ALA A 98 -1.82 -10.75 3.47
CA ALA A 98 -0.62 -9.94 3.24
C ALA A 98 0.61 -10.55 3.94
N ALA A 99 0.52 -10.81 5.25
CA ALA A 99 1.62 -11.42 6.00
C ALA A 99 2.03 -12.78 5.43
N LEU A 100 1.08 -13.63 5.01
CA LEU A 100 1.39 -14.94 4.45
C LEU A 100 2.15 -14.83 3.13
N PHE A 101 1.58 -14.10 2.17
CA PHE A 101 2.17 -14.01 0.82
C PHE A 101 3.49 -13.26 0.84
N GLU A 102 3.57 -12.14 1.53
CA GLU A 102 4.78 -11.33 1.54
C GLU A 102 5.91 -11.95 2.34
N GLU A 103 5.65 -12.49 3.54
CA GLU A 103 6.72 -13.10 4.34
C GLU A 103 7.18 -14.45 3.77
N CYS A 104 6.29 -15.24 3.15
CA CYS A 104 6.69 -16.42 2.39
C CYS A 104 7.54 -16.05 1.17
N GLY A 105 7.13 -15.02 0.40
CA GLY A 105 7.92 -14.53 -0.72
C GLY A 105 9.29 -14.02 -0.29
N ARG A 106 9.36 -13.27 0.80
CA ARG A 106 10.59 -12.76 1.41
C ARG A 106 11.51 -13.88 1.87
N TRP A 107 10.95 -14.88 2.54
CA TRP A 107 11.71 -16.07 2.97
C TRP A 107 12.26 -16.86 1.77
N ILE A 108 11.48 -17.06 0.73
CA ILE A 108 11.91 -17.71 -0.53
C ILE A 108 13.04 -16.90 -1.17
N ALA A 109 12.89 -15.58 -1.27
CA ALA A 109 13.93 -14.72 -1.83
C ALA A 109 15.26 -14.83 -1.05
N MET A 110 15.21 -14.74 0.28
CA MET A 110 16.40 -14.83 1.14
C MET A 110 17.07 -16.21 1.05
N THR A 111 16.25 -17.27 0.97
CA THR A 111 16.74 -18.66 0.95
C THR A 111 17.33 -19.07 -0.41
N PHE A 112 16.71 -18.64 -1.51
CA PHE A 112 17.07 -19.14 -2.84
C PHE A 112 17.70 -18.05 -3.72
N CYS A 113 17.09 -16.87 -3.84
CA CYS A 113 17.58 -15.82 -4.75
C CYS A 113 18.82 -15.11 -4.19
N LEU A 114 18.83 -14.84 -2.89
CA LEU A 114 19.95 -14.17 -2.21
C LEU A 114 20.94 -15.14 -1.57
N LYS A 115 20.80 -16.46 -1.73
CA LYS A 115 21.61 -17.48 -1.05
C LYS A 115 23.13 -17.21 -1.07
N LYS A 116 23.65 -16.77 -2.23
CA LYS A 116 25.09 -16.47 -2.41
C LYS A 116 25.47 -15.05 -1.92
N HIS A 117 24.50 -14.21 -1.65
CA HIS A 117 24.64 -12.81 -1.28
C HIS A 117 23.84 -12.48 -0.01
N LEU A 118 23.64 -13.47 0.87
CA LEU A 118 22.83 -13.32 2.08
C LEU A 118 23.62 -12.58 3.16
N THR A 119 23.55 -11.24 3.09
CA THR A 119 24.13 -10.32 4.06
C THR A 119 23.06 -9.35 4.55
N ARG A 120 23.31 -8.69 5.69
CA ARG A 120 22.41 -7.69 6.25
C ARG A 120 22.20 -6.51 5.29
N GLU A 121 23.27 -6.06 4.64
CA GLU A 121 23.26 -4.94 3.68
C GLU A 121 22.36 -5.27 2.47
N ASN A 122 22.42 -6.52 2.00
CA ASN A 122 21.58 -6.97 0.91
C ASN A 122 20.13 -7.18 1.33
N ALA A 123 19.88 -7.52 2.59
CA ALA A 123 18.53 -7.55 3.14
C ALA A 123 17.92 -6.15 3.26
N LEU A 124 18.71 -5.13 3.66
CA LEU A 124 18.29 -3.71 3.61
C LEU A 124 17.97 -3.27 2.18
N MET A 125 18.82 -3.61 1.22
CA MET A 125 18.63 -3.29 -0.19
C MET A 125 17.37 -3.97 -0.75
N TYR A 126 17.15 -5.25 -0.40
CA TYR A 126 15.94 -5.99 -0.75
C TYR A 126 14.69 -5.31 -0.18
N GLY A 127 14.69 -4.97 1.12
CA GLY A 127 13.57 -4.30 1.79
C GLY A 127 13.24 -2.94 1.18
N ALA A 128 14.26 -2.16 0.79
CA ALA A 128 14.06 -0.89 0.08
C ALA A 128 13.43 -1.09 -1.31
N GLY A 129 13.77 -2.18 -2.01
CA GLY A 129 13.16 -2.53 -3.29
C GLY A 129 11.73 -3.02 -3.12
N HIS A 130 11.48 -3.90 -2.16
CA HIS A 130 10.16 -4.47 -1.86
C HIS A 130 9.17 -3.37 -1.44
N GLY A 131 9.46 -2.61 -0.38
CA GLY A 131 8.60 -1.51 0.07
C GLY A 131 8.55 -0.33 -0.92
N GLY A 132 9.61 -0.18 -1.75
CA GLY A 132 9.64 0.85 -2.79
C GLY A 132 8.67 0.59 -3.92
N ILE A 133 8.63 -0.64 -4.45
CA ILE A 133 7.67 -1.00 -5.51
C ILE A 133 6.24 -1.03 -4.97
N GLU A 134 6.04 -1.46 -3.72
CA GLU A 134 4.76 -1.37 -3.02
C GLU A 134 4.27 0.08 -2.98
N ALA A 135 5.09 1.00 -2.49
CA ALA A 135 4.74 2.42 -2.43
C ALA A 135 4.41 3.01 -3.82
N PHE A 136 5.16 2.62 -4.85
CA PHE A 136 4.89 3.05 -6.22
C PHE A 136 3.55 2.50 -6.76
N LEU A 137 3.30 1.20 -6.59
CA LEU A 137 2.09 0.57 -7.13
C LEU A 137 0.83 1.01 -6.39
N ILE A 138 0.90 1.18 -5.07
CA ILE A 138 -0.26 1.57 -4.26
C ILE A 138 -0.47 3.09 -4.31
N LEU A 139 0.51 3.89 -3.90
CA LEU A 139 0.37 5.34 -3.81
C LEU A 139 0.68 6.05 -5.12
N GLY A 140 1.76 5.66 -5.82
CA GLY A 140 2.18 6.31 -7.05
C GLY A 140 1.15 6.19 -8.15
N MET A 141 0.71 4.96 -8.44
CA MET A 141 -0.29 4.69 -9.48
C MET A 141 -1.65 5.32 -9.16
N SER A 142 -2.11 5.23 -7.90
CA SER A 142 -3.36 5.86 -7.49
C SER A 142 -3.29 7.39 -7.57
N SER A 143 -2.18 8.00 -7.14
CA SER A 143 -1.98 9.45 -7.24
C SER A 143 -1.95 9.93 -8.68
N MET A 144 -1.31 9.18 -9.59
CA MET A 144 -1.31 9.48 -11.02
C MET A 144 -2.73 9.40 -11.61
N SER A 145 -3.46 8.33 -11.30
CA SER A 145 -4.85 8.17 -11.73
C SER A 145 -5.74 9.30 -11.21
N ASN A 146 -5.61 9.62 -9.92
CA ASN A 146 -6.38 10.70 -9.28
C ASN A 146 -6.07 12.07 -9.89
N LEU A 147 -4.81 12.35 -10.22
CA LEU A 147 -4.43 13.61 -10.89
C LEU A 147 -5.05 13.73 -12.29
N LEU A 148 -5.02 12.65 -13.08
CA LEU A 148 -5.66 12.63 -14.39
C LEU A 148 -7.17 12.82 -14.28
N THR A 149 -7.79 12.12 -13.33
CA THR A 149 -9.22 12.23 -13.05
C THR A 149 -9.59 13.63 -12.56
N ALA A 150 -8.80 14.22 -11.66
CA ALA A 150 -9.00 15.59 -11.18
C ALA A 150 -8.92 16.62 -12.33
N ALA A 151 -7.96 16.44 -13.25
CA ALA A 151 -7.86 17.30 -14.43
C ALA A 151 -9.09 17.17 -15.35
N MET A 152 -9.61 15.95 -15.55
CA MET A 152 -10.82 15.69 -16.32
C MET A 152 -12.07 16.30 -15.65
N ILE A 153 -12.18 16.21 -14.33
CA ILE A 153 -13.28 16.79 -13.56
C ILE A 153 -13.23 18.31 -13.69
N ASN A 154 -12.09 18.94 -13.38
CA ASN A 154 -11.92 20.38 -13.41
C ASN A 154 -12.07 20.98 -14.83
N GLY A 155 -11.78 20.18 -15.87
CA GLY A 155 -11.97 20.55 -17.27
C GLY A 155 -13.37 20.26 -17.84
N GLY A 156 -14.30 19.71 -17.04
CA GLY A 156 -15.66 19.33 -17.48
C GLY A 156 -15.71 18.15 -18.46
N LEU A 157 -14.57 17.45 -18.67
CA LEU A 157 -14.51 16.28 -19.55
C LEU A 157 -15.13 15.05 -18.89
N MET A 158 -14.98 14.91 -17.57
CA MET A 158 -15.51 13.76 -16.84
C MET A 158 -17.04 13.73 -16.90
N GLU A 159 -17.71 14.87 -16.71
CA GLU A 159 -19.16 14.99 -16.82
C GLU A 159 -19.66 14.53 -18.21
N LYS A 160 -18.98 14.97 -19.29
CA LYS A 160 -19.31 14.56 -20.65
C LYS A 160 -19.09 13.05 -20.88
N THR A 161 -18.05 12.48 -20.30
CA THR A 161 -17.74 11.05 -20.44
C THR A 161 -18.78 10.19 -19.69
N MET A 162 -19.29 10.67 -18.56
CA MET A 162 -20.30 9.99 -17.77
C MET A 162 -21.62 9.79 -18.50
N THR A 163 -21.99 10.68 -19.43
CA THR A 163 -23.24 10.58 -20.20
C THR A 163 -23.30 9.31 -21.08
N ALA A 164 -22.17 8.68 -21.33
CA ALA A 164 -22.09 7.42 -22.08
C ALA A 164 -22.36 6.16 -21.23
N LEU A 165 -22.46 6.29 -19.92
CA LEU A 165 -22.74 5.18 -19.00
C LEU A 165 -24.23 5.03 -18.75
N GLU A 166 -24.65 3.81 -18.37
CA GLU A 166 -26.00 3.56 -17.88
C GLU A 166 -26.26 4.32 -16.56
N PRO A 167 -27.50 4.79 -16.29
CA PRO A 167 -27.81 5.64 -15.13
C PRO A 167 -27.32 5.08 -13.79
N ALA A 168 -27.48 3.78 -13.56
CA ALA A 168 -27.00 3.13 -12.33
C ALA A 168 -25.47 3.15 -12.21
N GLN A 169 -24.75 3.05 -13.33
CA GLN A 169 -23.29 3.15 -13.37
C GLN A 169 -22.83 4.60 -13.17
N GLN A 170 -23.57 5.56 -13.70
CA GLN A 170 -23.29 6.99 -13.50
C GLN A 170 -23.31 7.32 -12.00
N GLU A 171 -24.36 6.92 -11.27
CA GLU A 171 -24.50 7.19 -9.84
C GLU A 171 -23.33 6.59 -9.03
N VAL A 172 -23.03 5.31 -9.23
CA VAL A 172 -21.91 4.62 -8.54
C VAL A 172 -20.59 5.32 -8.85
N THR A 173 -20.31 5.62 -10.12
CA THR A 173 -19.06 6.26 -10.54
C THR A 173 -18.97 7.69 -10.00
N TYR A 174 -20.07 8.46 -10.02
CA TYR A 174 -20.11 9.79 -9.44
C TYR A 174 -19.74 9.78 -7.95
N HIS A 175 -20.32 8.88 -7.17
CA HIS A 175 -19.99 8.74 -5.74
C HIS A 175 -18.52 8.37 -5.52
N GLN A 176 -17.95 7.48 -6.33
CA GLN A 176 -16.53 7.15 -6.25
C GLN A 176 -15.63 8.35 -6.57
N LEU A 177 -15.98 9.13 -7.59
CA LEU A 177 -15.21 10.29 -8.01
C LEU A 177 -15.38 11.47 -7.04
N SER A 178 -16.54 11.60 -6.38
CA SER A 178 -16.82 12.68 -5.45
C SER A 178 -15.83 12.79 -4.29
N VAL A 179 -15.20 11.67 -3.93
CA VAL A 179 -14.15 11.63 -2.92
C VAL A 179 -12.99 12.60 -3.25
N LEU A 180 -12.70 12.83 -4.53
CA LEU A 180 -11.59 13.70 -4.92
C LEU A 180 -11.80 15.19 -4.56
N TRP A 181 -13.04 15.66 -4.53
CA TRP A 181 -13.34 17.06 -4.17
C TRP A 181 -13.99 17.23 -2.80
N THR A 182 -14.51 16.14 -2.20
CA THR A 182 -15.07 16.18 -0.85
C THR A 182 -14.02 15.89 0.23
N THR A 183 -12.95 15.19 -0.11
CA THR A 183 -11.86 14.90 0.83
C THR A 183 -11.05 16.17 1.13
N PRO A 184 -10.87 16.52 2.42
CA PRO A 184 -10.03 17.65 2.81
C PRO A 184 -8.59 17.49 2.26
N ALA A 185 -8.05 18.59 1.71
CA ALA A 185 -6.76 18.59 1.03
C ALA A 185 -5.61 18.02 1.89
N TYR A 186 -5.62 18.23 3.22
CA TYR A 186 -4.56 17.71 4.10
C TYR A 186 -4.41 16.19 4.07
N GLN A 187 -5.48 15.44 3.77
CA GLN A 187 -5.42 13.98 3.70
C GLN A 187 -4.52 13.50 2.55
N PHE A 188 -4.47 14.22 1.44
CA PHE A 188 -3.56 13.90 0.33
C PHE A 188 -2.08 14.14 0.70
N TYR A 189 -1.79 14.92 1.77
CA TYR A 189 -0.44 15.11 2.31
C TYR A 189 -0.08 14.08 3.38
N LEU A 190 -1.07 13.39 3.97
CA LEU A 190 -0.80 12.29 4.92
C LEU A 190 -0.44 10.98 4.21
N ALA A 191 -0.99 10.71 3.04
CA ALA A 191 -0.71 9.48 2.29
C ALA A 191 0.79 9.20 2.05
N PRO A 192 1.65 10.19 1.68
CA PRO A 192 3.09 9.95 1.60
C PRO A 192 3.74 9.66 2.96
N VAL A 193 3.22 10.16 4.08
CA VAL A 193 3.74 9.85 5.43
C VAL A 193 3.52 8.37 5.77
N GLU A 194 2.33 7.87 5.50
CA GLU A 194 1.99 6.45 5.64
C GLU A 194 2.96 5.57 4.83
N ARG A 195 3.24 5.94 3.57
CA ARG A 195 4.15 5.15 2.72
C ARG A 195 5.62 5.19 3.20
N ILE A 196 6.07 6.27 3.83
CA ILE A 196 7.39 6.29 4.48
C ILE A 196 7.44 5.25 5.60
N SER A 197 6.39 5.18 6.44
CA SER A 197 6.25 4.19 7.51
C SER A 197 6.21 2.77 6.95
N ALA A 198 5.46 2.53 5.88
CA ALA A 198 5.36 1.23 5.21
C ALA A 198 6.73 0.78 4.66
N ILE A 199 7.46 1.62 3.93
CA ILE A 199 8.81 1.28 3.42
C ILE A 199 9.76 0.94 4.59
N ALA A 200 9.72 1.71 5.67
CA ALA A 200 10.55 1.43 6.84
C ALA A 200 10.16 0.08 7.50
N LEU A 201 8.87 -0.23 7.61
CA LEU A 201 8.40 -1.53 8.07
C LEU A 201 8.92 -2.67 7.18
N GLN A 202 8.78 -2.54 5.85
CA GLN A 202 9.22 -3.55 4.89
C GLN A 202 10.75 -3.81 4.99
N ILE A 203 11.54 -2.78 5.26
CA ILE A 203 12.97 -2.92 5.54
C ILE A 203 13.20 -3.69 6.86
N ALA A 204 12.45 -3.37 7.92
CA ALA A 204 12.56 -4.03 9.22
C ALA A 204 12.20 -5.53 9.12
N LEU A 205 11.09 -5.86 8.46
CA LEU A 205 10.66 -7.23 8.21
C LEU A 205 11.71 -8.01 7.39
N SER A 206 12.35 -7.35 6.42
CA SER A 206 13.44 -7.96 5.63
C SER A 206 14.65 -8.33 6.50
N ILE A 207 15.00 -7.51 7.51
CA ILE A 207 16.06 -7.84 8.46
C ILE A 207 15.66 -9.01 9.36
N LEU A 208 14.41 -9.08 9.81
CA LEU A 208 13.92 -10.22 10.62
C LEU A 208 13.98 -11.53 9.83
N VAL A 209 13.50 -11.55 8.60
CA VAL A 209 13.54 -12.75 7.75
C VAL A 209 14.98 -13.11 7.37
N TYR A 210 15.84 -12.12 7.07
CA TYR A 210 17.27 -12.35 6.90
C TYR A 210 17.87 -13.06 8.13
N SER A 211 17.58 -12.55 9.32
CA SER A 211 18.07 -13.14 10.57
C SER A 211 17.54 -14.56 10.77
N ALA A 212 16.27 -14.81 10.43
CA ALA A 212 15.70 -16.16 10.47
C ALA A 212 16.45 -17.15 9.57
N VAL A 213 16.69 -16.76 8.31
CA VAL A 213 17.39 -17.62 7.33
C VAL A 213 18.86 -17.78 7.70
N LYS A 214 19.54 -16.72 8.13
CA LYS A 214 20.96 -16.73 8.48
C LYS A 214 21.26 -17.58 9.70
N THR A 215 20.41 -17.50 10.73
CA THR A 215 20.63 -18.18 12.03
C THR A 215 19.87 -19.49 12.18
N GLY A 216 18.93 -19.80 11.27
CA GLY A 216 18.03 -20.94 11.38
C GLY A 216 16.93 -20.77 12.45
N ARG A 217 16.80 -19.59 13.07
CA ARG A 217 15.85 -19.33 14.16
C ARG A 217 14.45 -19.03 13.60
N LYS A 218 13.56 -20.02 13.62
CA LYS A 218 12.17 -19.89 13.16
C LYS A 218 11.39 -18.79 13.90
N LEU A 219 11.79 -18.45 15.11
CA LEU A 219 11.15 -17.38 15.90
C LEU A 219 11.22 -16.02 15.20
N HIS A 220 12.32 -15.69 14.51
CA HIS A 220 12.43 -14.44 13.77
C HIS A 220 11.48 -14.39 12.56
N LEU A 221 11.26 -15.52 11.89
CA LEU A 221 10.25 -15.61 10.80
C LEU A 221 8.83 -15.45 11.36
N ALA A 222 8.54 -16.14 12.47
CA ALA A 222 7.24 -15.99 13.15
C ALA A 222 7.01 -14.55 13.65
N ALA A 223 8.08 -13.88 14.14
CA ALA A 223 8.01 -12.49 14.54
C ALA A 223 7.75 -11.55 13.34
N ALA A 224 8.39 -11.80 12.18
CA ALA A 224 8.12 -11.02 10.97
C ALA A 224 6.65 -11.16 10.54
N PHE A 225 6.16 -12.39 10.46
CA PHE A 225 4.77 -12.68 10.13
C PHE A 225 3.79 -12.02 11.13
N GLY A 226 4.03 -12.20 12.43
CA GLY A 226 3.15 -11.66 13.48
C GLY A 226 3.15 -10.13 13.51
N LEU A 227 4.30 -9.49 13.28
CA LEU A 227 4.40 -8.03 13.20
C LEU A 227 3.70 -7.47 11.97
N HIS A 228 3.91 -8.10 10.81
CA HIS A 228 3.23 -7.71 9.56
C HIS A 228 1.71 -7.82 9.74
N PHE A 229 1.22 -9.00 10.13
CA PHE A 229 -0.19 -9.21 10.44
C PHE A 229 -0.75 -8.16 11.40
N ALA A 230 -0.04 -7.90 12.51
CA ALA A 230 -0.52 -6.98 13.54
C ALA A 230 -0.62 -5.54 13.01
N VAL A 231 0.35 -5.08 12.22
CA VAL A 231 0.31 -3.73 11.62
C VAL A 231 -0.87 -3.60 10.67
N ASP A 232 -1.06 -4.53 9.75
CA ASP A 232 -2.15 -4.46 8.79
C ASP A 232 -3.52 -4.58 9.46
N PHE A 233 -3.67 -5.55 10.38
CA PHE A 233 -4.89 -5.72 11.17
C PHE A 233 -5.25 -4.44 11.94
N LEU A 234 -4.27 -3.88 12.69
CA LEU A 234 -4.49 -2.68 13.48
C LEU A 234 -4.77 -1.46 12.61
N THR A 235 -4.11 -1.34 11.45
CA THR A 235 -4.36 -0.25 10.51
C THR A 235 -5.81 -0.24 10.05
N VAL A 236 -6.37 -1.39 9.67
CA VAL A 236 -7.78 -1.49 9.24
C VAL A 236 -8.74 -1.15 10.39
N ILE A 237 -8.52 -1.71 11.60
CA ILE A 237 -9.41 -1.47 12.74
C ILE A 237 -9.30 -0.02 13.23
N CYS A 238 -8.09 0.52 13.34
CA CYS A 238 -7.87 1.88 13.80
C CYS A 238 -8.35 2.93 12.79
N ALA A 239 -8.23 2.68 11.48
CA ALA A 239 -8.73 3.59 10.45
C ALA A 239 -10.25 3.82 10.55
N ALA A 240 -11.00 2.85 11.09
CA ALA A 240 -12.43 2.99 11.34
C ALA A 240 -12.76 3.75 12.64
N ALA A 241 -11.81 3.89 13.57
CA ALA A 241 -12.05 4.37 14.93
C ALA A 241 -11.39 5.71 15.26
N ILE A 242 -10.27 6.04 14.61
CA ILE A 242 -9.48 7.24 14.94
C ILE A 242 -9.18 8.08 13.69
N PRO A 243 -8.91 9.39 13.85
CA PRO A 243 -8.55 10.24 12.72
C PRO A 243 -7.26 9.78 12.02
N THR A 244 -7.21 9.90 10.70
CA THR A 244 -6.08 9.46 9.86
C THR A 244 -4.74 9.98 10.36
N TRP A 245 -4.62 11.28 10.75
CA TRP A 245 -3.36 11.83 11.24
C TRP A 245 -2.84 11.16 12.52
N ALA A 246 -3.75 10.71 13.41
CA ALA A 246 -3.38 10.01 14.64
C ALA A 246 -2.91 8.58 14.34
N LEU A 247 -3.55 7.90 13.39
CA LEU A 247 -3.13 6.60 12.89
C LEU A 247 -1.72 6.68 12.29
N GLU A 248 -1.47 7.64 11.41
CA GLU A 248 -0.17 7.82 10.74
C GLU A 248 0.96 8.12 11.75
N LEU A 249 0.70 8.96 12.74
CA LEU A 249 1.65 9.21 13.81
C LEU A 249 1.94 7.95 14.63
N GLY A 250 0.90 7.18 14.95
CA GLY A 250 1.03 5.91 15.67
C GLY A 250 1.87 4.90 14.90
N LEU A 251 1.63 4.74 13.59
CA LEU A 251 2.41 3.87 12.71
C LEU A 251 3.88 4.31 12.63
N LEU A 252 4.14 5.60 12.45
CA LEU A 252 5.50 6.14 12.41
C LEU A 252 6.26 5.87 13.71
N LEU A 253 5.62 6.05 14.87
CA LEU A 253 6.22 5.76 16.17
C LEU A 253 6.48 4.26 16.36
N ALA A 254 5.52 3.40 16.02
CA ALA A 254 5.65 1.95 16.12
C ALA A 254 6.79 1.43 15.22
N VAL A 255 6.90 1.90 13.99
CA VAL A 255 7.97 1.51 13.07
C VAL A 255 9.32 2.04 13.54
N SER A 256 9.39 3.28 14.05
CA SER A 256 10.62 3.83 14.62
C SER A 256 11.10 3.00 15.81
N TYR A 257 10.20 2.58 16.70
CA TYR A 257 10.52 1.70 17.81
C TYR A 257 11.03 0.33 17.33
N THR A 258 10.39 -0.25 16.32
CA THR A 258 10.83 -1.51 15.71
C THR A 258 12.27 -1.43 15.20
N HIS A 259 12.62 -0.33 14.52
CA HIS A 259 13.99 -0.12 14.04
C HIS A 259 15.04 -0.01 15.17
N LEU A 260 14.66 0.57 16.31
CA LEU A 260 15.54 0.67 17.49
C LEU A 260 15.76 -0.67 18.18
N THR A 261 14.81 -1.59 18.09
CA THR A 261 14.84 -2.90 18.77
C THR A 261 15.29 -4.06 17.88
N LEU A 262 15.51 -3.82 16.58
CA LEU A 262 16.02 -4.85 15.66
C LEU A 262 17.40 -5.35 16.11
N PRO A 263 17.68 -6.67 15.95
CA PRO A 263 18.99 -7.22 16.23
C PRO A 263 20.07 -6.50 15.42
N THR A 264 21.05 -5.93 16.12
CA THR A 264 22.17 -5.19 15.50
C THR A 264 23.32 -6.11 15.10
N ASN A 265 23.29 -7.38 15.50
CA ASN A 265 24.36 -8.38 15.29
C ASN A 265 23.94 -9.48 14.35
#